data_722b962ee20caa38f91a6bb9f41259e7
#
_entry.id   722b962ee20caa38f91a6bb9f41259e7
#
_cell.length_a   1.000
_cell.length_b   1.000
_cell.length_c   1.000
_cell.angle_alpha   90.00
_cell.angle_beta   90.00
_cell.angle_gamma   90.00
#
_symmetry.space_group_name_H-M   'P 1'
#
loop_
_entity.id
_entity.type
_entity.pdbx_description
1 polymer ?
#
loop_
_entity_poly.entity_id
_entity_poly.type
_entity_poly.pdbx_seq_one_letter_code
_entity_poly.pdbx_strand_id
1 'polypeptide(L)'
;MEGNSKLVSSVSINTLNRYETLTVYKNYDCSIDNVMEQLEKYGVAVIPNILNIEEIANMKNGMWDTVEHLSSLCEVPIDRNDPETWKTWYSLHPTHDMLMQTYSIGHAQFIWDIRQNPKVSNVFSKIWSCQPNELLTSFDAVSFHLPPEVTGKGWYKENDWFRVESAYTRQELECVQGFVTGYDVNEGDGSLTILEGSHKYHQEFAEKFNET
;
A
#
# COMPACT_ATOMS: atom_id res chain seq x y z
N MET A 1 -15.75 29.30 10.23
CA MET A 1 -15.97 27.91 10.72
C MET A 1 -14.64 27.24 10.66
N GLU A 2 -14.00 27.12 11.81
CA GLU A 2 -12.68 26.54 11.95
C GLU A 2 -12.76 25.04 11.71
N GLY A 3 -12.15 24.60 10.64
CA GLY A 3 -12.01 23.18 10.36
C GLY A 3 -11.03 22.56 11.36
N ASN A 4 -11.56 21.84 12.32
CA ASN A 4 -10.76 21.03 13.24
C ASN A 4 -10.09 19.89 12.48
N SER A 5 -8.94 20.15 11.89
CA SER A 5 -8.02 19.09 11.50
C SER A 5 -7.31 18.63 12.77
N LYS A 6 -7.87 17.69 13.49
CA LYS A 6 -7.14 17.02 14.55
C LYS A 6 -6.45 15.82 13.99
N LEU A 7 -5.19 15.99 13.67
CA LEU A 7 -4.27 14.87 13.61
C LEU A 7 -4.03 14.43 15.05
N VAL A 8 -4.61 13.35 15.47
CA VAL A 8 -4.26 12.73 16.73
C VAL A 8 -3.36 11.54 16.41
N SER A 9 -2.11 11.80 16.20
CA SER A 9 -1.12 10.76 16.28
C SER A 9 -0.49 10.82 17.65
N SER A 10 -1.06 10.22 18.64
CA SER A 10 -0.32 9.83 19.83
C SER A 10 0.04 8.37 19.68
N VAL A 11 1.17 8.10 19.09
CA VAL A 11 1.80 6.79 19.24
C VAL A 11 2.42 6.77 20.61
N SER A 12 1.68 6.32 21.59
CA SER A 12 2.24 5.96 22.86
C SER A 12 2.95 4.62 22.71
N ILE A 13 4.26 4.67 22.55
CA ILE A 13 5.09 3.47 22.55
C ILE A 13 5.17 2.98 23.98
N ASN A 14 4.18 2.23 24.40
CA ASN A 14 4.29 1.45 25.60
C ASN A 14 4.76 0.05 25.20
N THR A 15 5.72 -0.50 25.92
CA THR A 15 6.34 -1.80 25.64
C THR A 15 5.36 -2.97 25.65
N LEU A 16 4.09 -2.77 25.98
CA LEU A 16 3.03 -3.75 26.00
C LEU A 16 1.88 -3.47 25.04
N ASN A 17 1.69 -2.22 24.58
CA ASN A 17 0.67 -1.86 23.58
C ASN A 17 1.23 -0.74 22.70
N ARG A 18 1.90 -1.09 21.63
CA ARG A 18 2.53 -0.13 20.74
C ARG A 18 1.55 0.78 19.96
N TYR A 19 0.28 0.45 19.98
CA TYR A 19 -0.73 1.16 19.20
C TYR A 19 -2.00 1.36 20.03
N GLU A 20 -1.98 2.31 20.95
CA GLU A 20 -3.20 2.86 21.51
C GLU A 20 -3.72 3.95 20.57
N THR A 21 -4.67 3.58 19.73
CA THR A 21 -5.55 4.48 18.98
C THR A 21 -4.84 5.44 18.04
N LEU A 22 -4.50 4.95 16.87
CA LEU A 22 -4.18 5.83 15.74
C LEU A 22 -5.52 6.22 15.10
N THR A 23 -6.01 7.41 15.37
CA THR A 23 -7.20 7.91 14.69
C THR A 23 -6.78 8.94 13.66
N VAL A 24 -6.84 8.57 12.40
CA VAL A 24 -6.54 9.48 11.29
C VAL A 24 -7.85 10.11 10.85
N TYR A 25 -7.98 11.41 11.03
CA TYR A 25 -9.17 12.17 10.60
C TYR A 25 -8.90 13.07 9.41
N LYS A 26 -7.72 12.95 8.80
CA LYS A 26 -7.38 13.81 7.68
C LYS A 26 -7.77 13.15 6.39
N ASN A 27 -8.54 13.83 5.61
CA ASN A 27 -8.84 13.44 4.26
C ASN A 27 -7.70 13.88 3.34
N TYR A 28 -7.00 12.93 2.71
CA TYR A 28 -5.97 13.16 1.71
C TYR A 28 -6.51 13.03 0.28
N ASP A 29 -7.84 12.96 0.14
CA ASP A 29 -8.48 12.83 -1.16
C ASP A 29 -8.17 14.03 -2.05
N CYS A 30 -7.81 13.74 -3.28
CA CYS A 30 -7.60 14.76 -4.30
C CYS A 30 -7.98 14.25 -5.69
N SER A 31 -8.14 15.17 -6.61
CA SER A 31 -8.22 14.84 -8.03
C SER A 31 -6.82 14.56 -8.59
N ILE A 32 -6.76 13.90 -9.75
CA ILE A 32 -5.48 13.70 -10.46
C ILE A 32 -4.77 15.03 -10.75
N ASP A 33 -5.52 16.09 -11.02
CA ASP A 33 -4.93 17.39 -11.30
C ASP A 33 -4.26 18.05 -10.10
N ASN A 34 -4.68 17.69 -8.88
CA ASN A 34 -4.15 18.25 -7.63
C ASN A 34 -3.17 17.30 -6.92
N VAL A 35 -2.79 16.18 -7.54
CA VAL A 35 -1.96 15.16 -6.91
C VAL A 35 -0.61 15.71 -6.44
N MET A 36 0.03 16.57 -7.24
CA MET A 36 1.32 17.16 -6.88
C MET A 36 1.21 18.11 -5.70
N GLU A 37 0.21 19.00 -5.68
CA GLU A 37 -0.04 19.89 -4.54
C GLU A 37 -0.23 19.10 -3.24
N GLN A 38 -0.98 18.00 -3.33
CA GLN A 38 -1.24 17.14 -2.18
C GLN A 38 0.01 16.43 -1.69
N LEU A 39 0.83 15.89 -2.61
CA LEU A 39 2.11 15.26 -2.29
C LEU A 39 3.11 16.26 -1.69
N GLU A 40 3.25 17.44 -2.27
CA GLU A 40 4.12 18.50 -1.76
C GLU A 40 3.72 18.95 -0.35
N LYS A 41 2.41 19.02 -0.10
CA LYS A 41 1.89 19.48 1.18
C LYS A 41 2.03 18.45 2.29
N TYR A 42 1.68 17.21 2.00
CA TYR A 42 1.50 16.16 3.01
C TYR A 42 2.44 14.97 2.87
N GLY A 43 3.05 14.77 1.72
CA GLY A 43 3.79 13.56 1.39
C GLY A 43 2.92 12.36 1.03
N VAL A 44 1.61 12.57 0.95
CA VAL A 44 0.63 11.54 0.62
C VAL A 44 -0.53 12.15 -0.15
N ALA A 45 -1.05 11.39 -1.11
CA ALA A 45 -2.27 11.72 -1.86
C ALA A 45 -3.12 10.47 -2.04
N VAL A 46 -4.43 10.60 -1.92
CA VAL A 46 -5.39 9.55 -2.20
C VAL A 46 -6.27 9.99 -3.36
N ILE A 47 -6.38 9.14 -4.37
CA ILE A 47 -7.23 9.39 -5.54
C ILE A 47 -8.37 8.41 -5.50
N PRO A 48 -9.54 8.82 -5.00
CA PRO A 48 -10.69 7.93 -4.86
C PRO A 48 -11.27 7.57 -6.23
N ASN A 49 -11.87 6.39 -6.30
CA ASN A 49 -12.58 5.91 -7.48
C ASN A 49 -11.75 5.88 -8.77
N ILE A 50 -10.45 5.61 -8.65
CA ILE A 50 -9.56 5.49 -9.82
C ILE A 50 -9.98 4.33 -10.73
N LEU A 51 -10.44 3.23 -10.15
CA LEU A 51 -11.00 2.09 -10.86
C LEU A 51 -12.53 2.13 -10.85
N ASN A 52 -13.15 1.67 -11.91
CA ASN A 52 -14.58 1.43 -11.94
C ASN A 52 -14.94 0.07 -11.32
N ILE A 53 -16.24 -0.21 -11.19
CA ILE A 53 -16.74 -1.44 -10.54
C ILE A 53 -16.27 -2.71 -11.28
N GLU A 54 -16.22 -2.69 -12.60
CA GLU A 54 -15.78 -3.81 -13.40
C GLU A 54 -14.26 -4.06 -13.23
N GLU A 55 -13.45 -3.02 -13.27
CA GLU A 55 -12.01 -3.09 -13.05
C GLU A 55 -11.68 -3.60 -11.65
N ILE A 56 -12.42 -3.16 -10.62
CA ILE A 56 -12.31 -3.67 -9.25
C ILE A 56 -12.68 -5.16 -9.20
N ALA A 57 -13.78 -5.57 -9.83
CA ALA A 57 -14.20 -6.96 -9.85
C ALA A 57 -13.15 -7.85 -10.55
N ASN A 58 -12.61 -7.41 -11.67
CA ASN A 58 -11.57 -8.12 -12.41
C ASN A 58 -10.28 -8.25 -11.58
N MET A 59 -9.88 -7.18 -10.92
CA MET A 59 -8.72 -7.20 -10.01
C MET A 59 -8.91 -8.21 -8.88
N LYS A 60 -10.06 -8.18 -8.19
CA LYS A 60 -10.38 -9.13 -7.11
C LYS A 60 -10.41 -10.57 -7.58
N ASN A 61 -11.05 -10.83 -8.71
CA ASN A 61 -11.10 -12.17 -9.27
C ASN A 61 -9.70 -12.66 -9.65
N GLY A 62 -8.91 -11.84 -10.32
CA GLY A 62 -7.54 -12.19 -10.69
C GLY A 62 -6.63 -12.44 -9.48
N MET A 63 -6.84 -11.69 -8.38
CA MET A 63 -6.17 -11.95 -7.11
C MET A 63 -6.49 -13.36 -6.60
N TRP A 64 -7.77 -13.70 -6.49
CA TRP A 64 -8.22 -15.01 -6.01
C TRP A 64 -7.78 -16.15 -6.94
N ASP A 65 -7.95 -16.01 -8.25
CA ASP A 65 -7.50 -17.00 -9.23
C ASP A 65 -6.01 -17.30 -9.08
N THR A 66 -5.21 -16.26 -8.83
CA THR A 66 -3.77 -16.39 -8.63
C THR A 66 -3.44 -17.12 -7.33
N VAL A 67 -4.07 -16.76 -6.22
CA VAL A 67 -3.80 -17.37 -4.91
C VAL A 67 -4.26 -18.83 -4.89
N GLU A 68 -5.41 -19.14 -5.45
CA GLU A 68 -5.91 -20.49 -5.61
C GLU A 68 -4.97 -21.34 -6.47
N HIS A 69 -4.47 -20.78 -7.58
CA HIS A 69 -3.50 -21.46 -8.42
C HIS A 69 -2.18 -21.73 -7.68
N LEU A 70 -1.62 -20.75 -7.00
CA LEU A 70 -0.37 -20.89 -6.27
C LEU A 70 -0.45 -21.91 -5.15
N SER A 71 -1.60 -22.03 -4.50
CA SER A 71 -1.83 -22.98 -3.41
C SER A 71 -2.28 -24.37 -3.88
N SER A 72 -2.47 -24.58 -5.18
CA SER A 72 -3.06 -25.81 -5.75
C SER A 72 -2.30 -27.09 -5.40
N LEU A 73 -1.02 -27.01 -5.06
CA LEU A 73 -0.18 -28.13 -4.63
C LEU A 73 -0.01 -28.21 -3.11
N CYS A 74 -0.63 -27.32 -2.36
CA CYS A 74 -0.65 -27.41 -0.89
C CYS A 74 -1.58 -28.54 -0.43
N GLU A 75 -1.36 -29.01 0.78
CA GLU A 75 -2.19 -30.06 1.39
C GLU A 75 -3.68 -29.65 1.43
N VAL A 76 -3.93 -28.37 1.76
CA VAL A 76 -5.26 -27.74 1.72
C VAL A 76 -5.16 -26.56 0.76
N PRO A 77 -5.56 -26.69 -0.52
CA PRO A 77 -5.60 -25.56 -1.43
C PRO A 77 -6.56 -24.48 -0.96
N ILE A 78 -6.22 -23.22 -1.25
CA ILE A 78 -7.09 -22.08 -0.94
C ILE A 78 -8.32 -22.14 -1.87
N ASP A 79 -9.50 -22.00 -1.28
CA ASP A 79 -10.77 -21.75 -1.97
C ASP A 79 -11.34 -20.41 -1.48
N ARG A 80 -11.58 -19.47 -2.40
CA ARG A 80 -12.16 -18.16 -2.08
C ARG A 80 -13.50 -18.21 -1.36
N ASN A 81 -14.24 -19.30 -1.55
CA ASN A 81 -15.57 -19.51 -0.95
C ASN A 81 -15.52 -20.23 0.40
N ASP A 82 -14.34 -20.75 0.80
CA ASP A 82 -14.15 -21.43 2.08
C ASP A 82 -13.07 -20.73 2.92
N PRO A 83 -13.46 -19.84 3.84
CA PRO A 83 -12.53 -19.09 4.68
C PRO A 83 -11.61 -19.96 5.54
N GLU A 84 -12.00 -21.19 5.87
CA GLU A 84 -11.15 -22.10 6.66
C GLU A 84 -9.87 -22.49 5.90
N THR A 85 -9.88 -22.40 4.58
CA THR A 85 -8.72 -22.68 3.73
C THR A 85 -7.75 -21.50 3.62
N TRP A 86 -8.17 -20.27 3.96
CA TRP A 86 -7.39 -19.06 3.69
C TRP A 86 -6.08 -19.00 4.48
N LYS A 87 -6.01 -19.66 5.63
CA LYS A 87 -4.75 -19.76 6.41
C LYS A 87 -3.61 -20.45 5.66
N THR A 88 -3.91 -21.22 4.60
CA THR A 88 -2.89 -21.81 3.71
C THR A 88 -2.05 -20.74 3.02
N TRP A 89 -2.53 -19.49 2.92
CA TRP A 89 -1.76 -18.34 2.47
C TRP A 89 -0.38 -18.23 3.14
N TYR A 90 -0.29 -18.51 4.43
CA TYR A 90 0.96 -18.42 5.17
C TYR A 90 1.98 -19.50 4.77
N SER A 91 1.51 -20.62 4.22
CA SER A 91 2.37 -21.68 3.68
C SER A 91 3.06 -21.28 2.37
N LEU A 92 2.60 -20.21 1.72
CA LEU A 92 3.26 -19.59 0.57
C LEU A 92 4.37 -18.61 0.96
N HIS A 93 4.64 -18.47 2.26
CA HIS A 93 5.70 -17.65 2.83
C HIS A 93 5.67 -16.17 2.38
N PRO A 94 4.54 -15.47 2.50
CA PRO A 94 4.49 -14.04 2.21
C PRO A 94 5.37 -13.26 3.19
N THR A 95 6.05 -12.23 2.70
CA THR A 95 6.84 -11.33 3.55
C THR A 95 5.91 -10.58 4.50
N HIS A 96 6.24 -10.57 5.79
CA HIS A 96 5.41 -9.97 6.84
C HIS A 96 3.97 -10.48 6.85
N ASP A 97 3.78 -11.75 6.46
CA ASP A 97 2.47 -12.41 6.42
C ASP A 97 1.46 -11.86 5.40
N MET A 98 1.81 -10.84 4.64
CA MET A 98 0.89 -10.16 3.73
C MET A 98 1.46 -9.87 2.34
N LEU A 99 2.76 -9.65 2.20
CA LEU A 99 3.38 -9.19 0.96
C LEU A 99 3.94 -10.35 0.15
N MET A 100 3.33 -10.63 -0.98
CA MET A 100 3.81 -11.64 -1.92
C MET A 100 4.74 -11.01 -2.96
N GLN A 101 6.01 -11.42 -2.92
CA GLN A 101 7.07 -10.97 -3.84
C GLN A 101 7.69 -12.12 -4.64
N THR A 102 7.27 -13.35 -4.32
CA THR A 102 7.77 -14.59 -4.92
C THR A 102 6.83 -15.11 -6.01
N TYR A 103 7.12 -16.29 -6.56
CA TYR A 103 6.31 -16.98 -7.56
C TYR A 103 6.04 -16.17 -8.83
N SER A 104 6.91 -15.21 -9.13
CA SER A 104 6.72 -14.31 -10.29
C SER A 104 5.38 -13.56 -10.26
N ILE A 105 4.84 -13.29 -9.08
CA ILE A 105 3.53 -12.65 -8.89
C ILE A 105 3.39 -11.35 -9.68
N GLY A 106 4.48 -10.59 -9.83
CA GLY A 106 4.50 -9.35 -10.60
C GLY A 106 4.12 -9.51 -12.07
N HIS A 107 4.08 -10.75 -12.58
CA HIS A 107 3.62 -11.09 -13.92
C HIS A 107 2.15 -11.56 -13.98
N ALA A 108 1.44 -11.62 -12.85
CA ALA A 108 0.04 -11.98 -12.86
C ALA A 108 -0.79 -10.96 -13.68
N GLN A 109 -1.75 -11.47 -14.46
CA GLN A 109 -2.51 -10.64 -15.40
C GLN A 109 -3.24 -9.49 -14.70
N PHE A 110 -3.87 -9.75 -13.55
CA PHE A 110 -4.58 -8.70 -12.81
C PHE A 110 -3.67 -7.54 -12.36
N ILE A 111 -2.38 -7.81 -12.10
CA ILE A 111 -1.39 -6.77 -11.77
C ILE A 111 -1.08 -5.94 -13.02
N TRP A 112 -0.90 -6.59 -14.17
CA TRP A 112 -0.69 -5.88 -15.43
C TRP A 112 -1.88 -5.03 -15.82
N ASP A 113 -3.11 -5.53 -15.63
CA ASP A 113 -4.33 -4.79 -15.95
C ASP A 113 -4.42 -3.49 -15.13
N ILE A 114 -3.96 -3.49 -13.89
CA ILE A 114 -3.92 -2.29 -13.05
C ILE A 114 -2.76 -1.37 -13.45
N ARG A 115 -1.57 -1.90 -13.66
CA ARG A 115 -0.38 -1.09 -14.00
C ARG A 115 -0.50 -0.40 -15.35
N GLN A 116 -1.13 -1.07 -16.30
CA GLN A 116 -1.39 -0.53 -17.64
C GLN A 116 -2.69 0.25 -17.74
N ASN A 117 -3.47 0.32 -16.68
CA ASN A 117 -4.72 1.09 -16.69
C ASN A 117 -4.44 2.55 -17.00
N PRO A 118 -5.05 3.13 -18.05
CA PRO A 118 -4.79 4.52 -18.45
C PRO A 118 -5.05 5.54 -17.34
N LYS A 119 -5.97 5.27 -16.43
CA LYS A 119 -6.26 6.15 -15.30
C LYS A 119 -5.13 6.13 -14.28
N VAL A 120 -4.58 4.94 -13.99
CA VAL A 120 -3.44 4.76 -13.08
C VAL A 120 -2.17 5.37 -13.69
N SER A 121 -1.87 5.05 -14.94
CA SER A 121 -0.69 5.61 -15.62
C SER A 121 -0.76 7.13 -15.75
N ASN A 122 -1.96 7.70 -15.93
CA ASN A 122 -2.15 9.15 -15.98
C ASN A 122 -1.82 9.85 -14.66
N VAL A 123 -2.03 9.21 -13.51
CA VAL A 123 -1.58 9.76 -12.22
C VAL A 123 -0.07 9.95 -12.21
N PHE A 124 0.68 8.91 -12.60
CA PHE A 124 2.15 8.99 -12.65
C PHE A 124 2.64 9.95 -13.72
N SER A 125 1.95 10.05 -14.87
CA SER A 125 2.23 11.06 -15.88
C SER A 125 2.12 12.48 -15.32
N LYS A 126 1.13 12.76 -14.51
CA LYS A 126 0.96 14.05 -13.83
C LYS A 126 2.08 14.30 -12.82
N ILE A 127 2.42 13.29 -12.00
CA ILE A 127 3.48 13.40 -11.01
C ILE A 127 4.83 13.71 -11.69
N TRP A 128 5.16 13.00 -12.76
CA TRP A 128 6.46 13.13 -13.43
C TRP A 128 6.46 14.13 -14.59
N SER A 129 5.34 14.80 -14.86
CA SER A 129 5.19 15.76 -15.97
C SER A 129 5.64 15.19 -17.32
N CYS A 130 5.29 13.93 -17.59
CA CYS A 130 5.66 13.21 -18.82
C CYS A 130 4.41 12.59 -19.48
N GLN A 131 4.58 12.05 -20.69
CA GLN A 131 3.51 11.31 -21.35
C GLN A 131 3.42 9.88 -20.80
N PRO A 132 2.23 9.24 -20.78
CA PRO A 132 2.09 7.87 -20.30
C PRO A 132 3.01 6.84 -20.97
N ASN A 133 3.33 7.04 -22.25
CA ASN A 133 4.23 6.18 -23.03
C ASN A 133 5.72 6.40 -22.74
N GLU A 134 6.05 7.38 -21.92
CA GLU A 134 7.41 7.63 -21.43
C GLU A 134 7.66 6.98 -20.08
N LEU A 135 6.59 6.46 -19.43
CA LEU A 135 6.69 5.76 -18.16
C LEU A 135 7.19 4.32 -18.34
N LEU A 136 8.05 3.91 -17.45
CA LEU A 136 8.43 2.52 -17.28
C LEU A 136 7.69 1.91 -16.10
N THR A 137 7.27 0.65 -16.25
CA THR A 137 6.58 -0.09 -15.19
C THR A 137 7.54 -1.06 -14.55
N SER A 138 7.74 -0.96 -13.24
CA SER A 138 8.48 -1.94 -12.46
C SER A 138 7.64 -3.18 -12.16
N PHE A 139 8.32 -4.30 -11.96
CA PHE A 139 7.72 -5.50 -11.39
C PHE A 139 7.74 -5.36 -9.87
N ASP A 140 6.60 -5.57 -9.24
CA ASP A 140 6.49 -5.46 -7.81
C ASP A 140 5.43 -6.42 -7.26
N ALA A 141 5.23 -6.35 -5.98
CA ALA A 141 4.46 -7.23 -5.15
C ALA A 141 2.95 -6.97 -5.19
N VAL A 142 2.22 -7.87 -4.56
CA VAL A 142 0.84 -7.69 -4.16
C VAL A 142 0.70 -7.94 -2.67
N SER A 143 -0.12 -7.16 -2.00
CA SER A 143 -0.40 -7.32 -0.57
C SER A 143 -1.80 -7.88 -0.36
N PHE A 144 -1.87 -8.98 0.41
CA PHE A 144 -3.11 -9.60 0.85
C PHE A 144 -3.20 -9.49 2.37
N HIS A 145 -4.18 -8.77 2.85
CA HIS A 145 -4.45 -8.63 4.26
C HIS A 145 -5.66 -9.52 4.61
N LEU A 146 -5.37 -10.72 5.07
CA LEU A 146 -6.42 -11.66 5.47
C LEU A 146 -7.00 -11.28 6.84
N PRO A 147 -8.32 -11.41 7.04
CA PRO A 147 -8.96 -11.03 8.28
C PRO A 147 -8.46 -11.88 9.45
N PRO A 148 -7.97 -11.26 10.55
CA PRO A 148 -7.48 -11.97 11.73
C PRO A 148 -8.50 -12.88 12.39
N GLU A 149 -9.77 -12.51 12.34
CA GLU A 149 -10.89 -13.29 12.87
C GLU A 149 -11.12 -14.62 12.14
N VAL A 150 -10.71 -14.69 10.87
CA VAL A 150 -10.79 -15.90 10.04
C VAL A 150 -9.54 -16.75 10.20
N THR A 151 -8.38 -16.11 10.14
CA THR A 151 -7.10 -16.82 10.11
C THR A 151 -6.57 -17.15 11.50
N GLY A 152 -7.07 -16.50 12.54
CA GLY A 152 -6.54 -16.59 13.90
C GLY A 152 -5.17 -15.93 14.07
N LYS A 153 -4.65 -15.29 13.05
CA LYS A 153 -3.33 -14.65 13.02
C LYS A 153 -3.50 -13.14 12.90
N GLY A 154 -2.94 -12.40 13.86
CA GLY A 154 -3.02 -10.94 13.86
C GLY A 154 -2.20 -10.30 12.74
N TRP A 155 -2.40 -9.00 12.55
CA TRP A 155 -1.58 -8.20 11.67
C TRP A 155 -0.11 -8.21 12.12
N TYR A 156 0.79 -8.01 11.15
CA TYR A 156 2.22 -7.87 11.45
C TYR A 156 2.46 -6.70 12.41
N LYS A 157 3.11 -6.99 13.55
CA LYS A 157 3.35 -6.03 14.64
C LYS A 157 4.76 -6.08 15.22
N GLU A 158 5.63 -6.92 14.69
CA GLU A 158 6.86 -7.29 15.39
C GLU A 158 7.95 -6.21 15.36
N ASN A 159 7.93 -5.31 14.38
CA ASN A 159 8.90 -4.20 14.28
C ASN A 159 8.24 -2.96 13.70
N ASP A 160 8.81 -1.81 13.99
CA ASP A 160 8.48 -0.59 13.29
C ASP A 160 8.98 -0.71 11.85
N TRP A 161 8.08 -0.80 10.91
CA TRP A 161 8.39 -0.94 9.49
C TRP A 161 8.43 0.41 8.77
N PHE A 162 8.61 1.47 9.54
CA PHE A 162 8.84 2.80 8.99
C PHE A 162 10.22 2.85 8.34
N ARG A 163 10.24 3.28 7.11
CA ARG A 163 11.46 3.49 6.34
C ARG A 163 11.25 4.54 5.27
N VAL A 164 12.32 4.99 4.68
CA VAL A 164 12.34 5.73 3.43
C VAL A 164 12.89 4.82 2.34
N GLU A 165 12.41 4.97 1.12
CA GLU A 165 12.84 4.15 -0.02
C GLU A 165 13.95 4.84 -0.84
N SER A 166 14.13 6.16 -0.66
CA SER A 166 15.20 6.91 -1.31
C SER A 166 16.43 7.01 -0.43
N ALA A 167 17.62 6.95 -1.04
CA ALA A 167 18.86 7.23 -0.34
C ALA A 167 18.88 8.66 0.20
N TYR A 168 19.42 8.86 1.39
CA TYR A 168 19.46 10.17 2.04
C TYR A 168 20.31 11.21 1.29
N THR A 169 21.19 10.78 0.40
CA THR A 169 21.96 11.65 -0.49
C THR A 169 21.12 12.31 -1.58
N ARG A 170 19.88 11.86 -1.79
CA ARG A 170 18.97 12.36 -2.80
C ARG A 170 18.04 13.40 -2.19
N GLN A 171 18.12 14.62 -2.67
CA GLN A 171 17.42 15.76 -2.09
C GLN A 171 16.16 16.17 -2.85
N GLU A 172 15.99 15.66 -4.07
CA GLU A 172 14.86 15.98 -4.92
C GLU A 172 13.82 14.84 -4.90
N LEU A 173 12.63 15.11 -5.40
CA LEU A 173 11.60 14.09 -5.59
C LEU A 173 12.03 13.13 -6.70
N GLU A 174 12.52 11.96 -6.32
CA GLU A 174 12.97 10.92 -7.26
C GLU A 174 12.14 9.63 -7.19
N CYS A 175 11.31 9.49 -6.15
CA CYS A 175 10.52 8.30 -5.93
C CYS A 175 9.13 8.65 -5.40
N VAL A 176 8.11 8.09 -6.01
CA VAL A 176 6.75 8.04 -5.49
C VAL A 176 6.27 6.61 -5.57
N GLN A 177 5.92 6.03 -4.43
CA GLN A 177 5.28 4.73 -4.39
C GLN A 177 3.76 4.90 -4.38
N GLY A 178 3.07 3.97 -5.04
CA GLY A 178 1.63 3.93 -5.04
C GLY A 178 1.12 2.50 -4.98
N PHE A 179 -0.06 2.33 -4.42
CA PHE A 179 -0.78 1.07 -4.49
C PHE A 179 -2.25 1.34 -4.80
N VAL A 180 -2.90 0.36 -5.38
CA VAL A 180 -4.32 0.40 -5.71
C VAL A 180 -5.04 -0.63 -4.85
N THR A 181 -6.10 -0.21 -4.17
CA THR A 181 -6.91 -1.11 -3.34
C THR A 181 -8.10 -1.63 -4.12
N GLY A 182 -8.42 -2.91 -3.96
CA GLY A 182 -9.64 -3.52 -4.51
C GLY A 182 -10.78 -3.60 -3.49
N TYR A 183 -10.48 -3.34 -2.23
CA TYR A 183 -11.43 -3.31 -1.13
C TYR A 183 -11.37 -1.96 -0.44
N ASP A 184 -12.45 -1.60 0.21
CA ASP A 184 -12.45 -0.44 1.11
C ASP A 184 -11.47 -0.69 2.25
N VAL A 185 -10.77 0.36 2.65
CA VAL A 185 -9.86 0.34 3.79
C VAL A 185 -10.48 1.19 4.88
N ASN A 186 -10.92 0.55 5.94
CA ASN A 186 -11.62 1.16 7.05
C ASN A 186 -10.73 1.25 8.28
N GLU A 187 -11.21 1.94 9.31
CA GLU A 187 -10.55 1.97 10.61
C GLU A 187 -10.39 0.54 11.17
N GLY A 188 -9.18 0.18 11.56
CA GLY A 188 -8.84 -1.14 12.04
C GLY A 188 -8.35 -2.14 10.99
N ASP A 189 -8.50 -1.82 9.71
CA ASP A 189 -7.95 -2.64 8.63
C ASP A 189 -6.43 -2.47 8.53
N GLY A 190 -5.77 -3.50 7.98
CA GLY A 190 -4.35 -3.41 7.63
C GLY A 190 -4.14 -2.41 6.49
N SER A 191 -3.30 -1.40 6.73
CA SER A 191 -3.07 -0.32 5.77
C SER A 191 -1.67 0.26 5.87
N LEU A 192 -1.35 1.14 4.93
CA LEU A 192 -0.13 1.91 4.93
C LEU A 192 -0.17 2.97 6.05
N THR A 193 0.90 3.03 6.82
CA THR A 193 1.10 4.06 7.84
C THR A 193 2.14 5.07 7.36
N ILE A 194 1.82 6.35 7.44
CA ILE A 194 2.66 7.44 6.94
C ILE A 194 2.90 8.45 8.06
N LEU A 195 4.14 8.90 8.17
CA LEU A 195 4.47 10.07 8.96
C LEU A 195 4.29 11.31 8.08
N GLU A 196 3.14 11.96 8.23
CA GLU A 196 2.76 13.12 7.42
C GLU A 196 3.82 14.22 7.43
N GLY A 197 4.15 14.70 6.24
CA GLY A 197 5.11 15.80 6.07
C GLY A 197 6.58 15.41 6.24
N SER A 198 6.89 14.15 6.59
CA SER A 198 8.26 13.69 6.83
C SER A 198 9.18 13.85 5.61
N HIS A 199 8.64 13.80 4.39
CA HIS A 199 9.38 14.01 3.16
C HIS A 199 10.11 15.36 3.11
N LYS A 200 9.63 16.36 3.84
CA LYS A 200 10.25 17.71 3.92
C LYS A 200 11.51 17.75 4.78
N TYR A 201 11.72 16.73 5.59
CA TYR A 201 12.81 16.64 6.56
C TYR A 201 13.87 15.61 6.15
N HIS A 202 13.79 15.09 4.95
CA HIS A 202 14.67 14.01 4.47
C HIS A 202 16.16 14.38 4.60
N GLN A 203 16.55 15.56 4.12
CA GLN A 203 17.91 16.05 4.21
C GLN A 203 18.33 16.36 5.66
N GLU A 204 17.47 17.04 6.42
CA GLU A 204 17.76 17.36 7.84
C GLU A 204 17.97 16.09 8.67
N PHE A 205 17.17 15.06 8.38
CA PHE A 205 17.33 13.74 9.00
C PHE A 205 18.69 13.13 8.65
N ALA A 206 19.06 13.12 7.39
CA ALA A 206 20.35 12.59 6.93
C ALA A 206 21.54 13.29 7.61
N GLU A 207 21.53 14.61 7.63
CA GLU A 207 22.57 15.41 8.26
C GLU A 207 22.68 15.15 9.77
N LYS A 208 21.53 15.05 10.46
CA LYS A 208 21.47 14.86 11.91
C LYS A 208 21.97 13.49 12.36
N PHE A 209 21.72 12.46 11.56
CA PHE A 209 22.07 11.09 11.91
C PHE A 209 23.29 10.54 11.15
N ASN A 210 23.98 11.41 10.37
CA ASN A 210 25.12 11.04 9.52
C ASN A 210 24.82 9.88 8.57
N GLU A 211 23.59 9.81 8.07
CA GLU A 211 23.20 8.84 7.07
C GLU A 211 23.64 9.30 5.67
N THR A 212 24.30 8.43 4.92
CA THR A 212 24.87 8.76 3.59
C THR A 212 24.40 7.77 2.53
#